data_d88b17b580cdc576b4110ff8e042ebb2
#
_entry.id   d88b17b580cdc576b4110ff8e042ebb2
#
_cell.length_a   1.000
_cell.length_b   1.000
_cell.length_c   1.000
_cell.angle_alpha   90.00
_cell.angle_beta   90.00
_cell.angle_gamma   90.00
#
_symmetry.space_group_name_H-M   'P 1'
#
loop_
_entity.id
_entity.type
_entity.pdbx_description
1 polymer ?
#
loop_
_entity_poly.entity_id
_entity_poly.type
_entity_poly.pdbx_seq_one_letter_code
_entity_poly.pdbx_strand_id
1 'polypeptide(L)'
;GMINIQAWPGLYGMYMPDAIAQYQANGQSYLVTSNEGDAREWLVDEDLYFGTDEITQGYAEEIRVKHLFNNKGFRSNGDYAAHLRRLKSGVKGAKLDSNVFKACTTTDANEVCAENLIKDSQLGRLTITWTQGYKKDTNGEPVLDSDGFMTYDKLYAYGGHSFSILDPKTKKIVWDSKNDFERKAAELFPEYFNTNHEKLSVDDRSDNKGPEPEGIALGKIGQKSFAFIGLERMGGIMVYDITQPTQASFVEYFNDRKFGETRTSFDAEGNVVTVENSNLGPEGLIFIAAKDSPNGKPLLVVGNEVSGTTAVYQIKLN
;
A
#
# COMPACT_ATOMS: atom_id res chain seq x y z
N GLY A 1 15.99 -2.88 13.00
CA GLY A 1 15.71 -1.45 13.03
C GLY A 1 14.62 -1.14 14.01
N MET A 2 14.41 0.12 14.33
CA MET A 2 13.24 0.56 15.11
C MET A 2 12.12 0.94 14.14
N ILE A 3 10.87 0.60 14.50
CA ILE A 3 9.68 1.06 13.76
C ILE A 3 9.63 2.58 13.80
N ASN A 4 9.50 3.24 12.64
CA ASN A 4 9.47 4.69 12.52
C ASN A 4 8.33 5.14 11.59
N ILE A 5 7.15 5.30 12.16
CA ILE A 5 5.95 5.76 11.44
C ILE A 5 5.89 7.28 11.54
N GLN A 6 6.16 7.97 10.42
CA GLN A 6 6.17 9.44 10.38
C GLN A 6 5.67 9.97 9.03
N ALA A 7 5.32 11.25 9.00
CA ALA A 7 5.08 11.97 7.76
C ALA A 7 6.41 12.47 7.17
N TRP A 8 6.57 12.31 5.86
CA TRP A 8 7.74 12.75 5.13
C TRP A 8 7.44 14.00 4.30
N PRO A 9 8.34 14.99 4.25
CA PRO A 9 8.14 16.19 3.43
C PRO A 9 7.89 15.83 1.96
N GLY A 10 6.84 16.40 1.36
CA GLY A 10 6.54 16.23 -0.05
C GLY A 10 6.11 14.82 -0.49
N LEU A 11 5.97 13.86 0.43
CA LEU A 11 5.47 12.51 0.14
C LEU A 11 3.96 12.44 0.40
N TYR A 12 3.23 11.85 -0.55
CA TYR A 12 1.79 11.63 -0.51
C TYR A 12 1.46 10.19 -0.92
N GLY A 13 0.50 9.56 -0.24
CA GLY A 13 -0.11 8.30 -0.68
C GLY A 13 -1.24 8.57 -1.67
N MET A 14 -1.26 7.87 -2.78
CA MET A 14 -2.42 7.83 -3.67
C MET A 14 -3.43 6.83 -3.10
N TYR A 15 -4.66 7.23 -2.89
CA TYR A 15 -5.66 6.34 -2.28
C TYR A 15 -5.81 5.01 -3.03
N MET A 16 -6.08 5.06 -4.32
CA MET A 16 -6.17 3.91 -5.24
C MET A 16 -6.91 2.73 -4.60
N PRO A 17 -8.23 2.86 -4.39
CA PRO A 17 -9.00 1.84 -3.68
C PRO A 17 -9.05 0.54 -4.47
N ASP A 18 -8.79 -0.58 -3.79
CA ASP A 18 -8.98 -1.92 -4.33
C ASP A 18 -10.45 -2.35 -4.20
N ALA A 19 -10.99 -2.40 -2.98
CA ALA A 19 -12.36 -2.77 -2.75
C ALA A 19 -13.25 -1.60 -2.34
N ILE A 20 -14.55 -1.72 -2.68
CA ILE A 20 -15.58 -0.73 -2.34
C ILE A 20 -16.86 -1.42 -1.85
N ALA A 21 -17.42 -0.91 -0.77
CA ALA A 21 -18.69 -1.36 -0.22
C ALA A 21 -19.61 -0.18 0.13
N GLN A 22 -20.91 -0.44 0.24
CA GLN A 22 -21.90 0.59 0.58
C GLN A 22 -22.69 0.22 1.83
N TYR A 23 -23.00 1.22 2.65
CA TYR A 23 -23.93 1.07 3.77
C TYR A 23 -24.82 2.29 3.97
N GLN A 24 -25.82 2.13 4.84
CA GLN A 24 -26.75 3.19 5.21
C GLN A 24 -26.50 3.61 6.67
N ALA A 25 -26.33 4.91 6.89
CA ALA A 25 -26.28 5.49 8.23
C ALA A 25 -27.03 6.83 8.25
N ASN A 26 -27.79 7.09 9.30
CA ASN A 26 -28.53 8.35 9.48
C ASN A 26 -29.41 8.74 8.27
N GLY A 27 -29.99 7.75 7.57
CA GLY A 27 -30.84 7.97 6.39
C GLY A 27 -30.07 8.34 5.11
N GLN A 28 -28.75 8.20 5.10
CA GLN A 28 -27.90 8.46 3.93
C GLN A 28 -27.06 7.23 3.57
N SER A 29 -26.75 7.13 2.27
CA SER A 29 -25.78 6.15 1.79
C SER A 29 -24.35 6.68 1.95
N TYR A 30 -23.45 5.80 2.33
CA TYR A 30 -22.00 6.05 2.35
C TYR A 30 -21.27 4.92 1.62
N LEU A 31 -20.15 5.26 1.01
CA LEU A 31 -19.24 4.29 0.43
C LEU A 31 -18.06 4.12 1.37
N VAL A 32 -17.53 2.91 1.43
CA VAL A 32 -16.32 2.57 2.19
C VAL A 32 -15.34 1.93 1.23
N THR A 33 -14.09 2.41 1.24
CA THR A 33 -13.03 1.91 0.36
C THR A 33 -11.82 1.45 1.17
N SER A 34 -11.22 0.33 0.81
CA SER A 34 -9.88 -0.06 1.23
C SER A 34 -8.88 0.52 0.23
N ASN A 35 -7.87 1.23 0.73
CA ASN A 35 -6.97 2.05 -0.11
C ASN A 35 -5.59 1.38 -0.18
N GLU A 36 -5.54 0.24 -0.86
CA GLU A 36 -4.35 -0.58 -1.03
C GLU A 36 -3.31 0.10 -1.91
N GLY A 37 -3.73 0.48 -3.12
CA GLY A 37 -2.89 1.01 -4.18
C GLY A 37 -2.13 -0.05 -4.97
N ASP A 38 -2.02 0.17 -6.27
CA ASP A 38 -1.18 -0.70 -7.11
C ASP A 38 -0.61 0.06 -8.31
N ALA A 39 0.55 -0.40 -8.80
CA ALA A 39 1.20 0.15 -9.97
C ALA A 39 0.66 -0.47 -11.25
N ARG A 40 0.57 0.30 -12.31
CA ARG A 40 0.28 -0.23 -13.63
C ARG A 40 1.55 -0.79 -14.26
N GLU A 41 1.53 -2.08 -14.54
CA GLU A 41 2.63 -2.79 -15.15
C GLU A 41 2.13 -3.67 -16.30
N TRP A 42 2.82 -3.59 -17.43
CA TRP A 42 2.65 -4.45 -18.58
C TRP A 42 4.03 -4.85 -19.07
N LEU A 43 4.68 -5.73 -18.33
CA LEU A 43 6.02 -6.23 -18.64
C LEU A 43 5.89 -7.50 -19.49
N VAL A 44 6.77 -7.61 -20.48
CA VAL A 44 6.87 -8.85 -21.30
C VAL A 44 7.73 -9.88 -20.58
N ASP A 45 8.64 -9.42 -19.73
CA ASP A 45 9.54 -10.22 -18.92
C ASP A 45 9.96 -9.41 -17.68
N GLU A 46 9.77 -9.96 -16.49
CA GLU A 46 10.09 -9.28 -15.21
C GLU A 46 11.56 -8.93 -15.07
N ASP A 47 12.46 -9.75 -15.62
CA ASP A 47 13.90 -9.51 -15.59
C ASP A 47 14.32 -8.26 -16.39
N LEU A 48 13.43 -7.76 -17.23
CA LEU A 48 13.68 -6.62 -18.10
C LEU A 48 13.33 -5.25 -17.48
N TYR A 49 12.83 -5.19 -16.25
CA TYR A 49 12.42 -3.95 -15.59
C TYR A 49 13.57 -2.93 -15.45
N PHE A 50 14.79 -3.40 -15.21
CA PHE A 50 15.95 -2.55 -14.97
C PHE A 50 17.00 -2.66 -16.11
N GLY A 51 17.07 -1.64 -16.93
CA GLY A 51 18.35 -1.18 -17.47
C GLY A 51 18.95 -1.84 -18.70
N THR A 52 18.32 -2.76 -19.40
CA THR A 52 18.86 -3.21 -20.69
C THR A 52 18.25 -2.46 -21.87
N ASP A 53 19.01 -2.27 -22.95
CA ASP A 53 18.54 -1.58 -24.17
C ASP A 53 17.42 -2.36 -24.89
N GLU A 54 17.23 -3.61 -24.54
CA GLU A 54 16.25 -4.53 -25.13
C GLU A 54 14.83 -4.33 -24.62
N ILE A 55 14.65 -3.64 -23.48
CA ILE A 55 13.31 -3.33 -22.93
C ILE A 55 12.66 -2.23 -23.76
N THR A 56 12.30 -2.56 -24.93
CA THR A 56 11.49 -1.71 -25.79
C THR A 56 10.01 -2.00 -25.66
N GLN A 57 9.63 -3.09 -24.99
CA GLN A 57 8.28 -3.63 -24.95
C GLN A 57 7.86 -3.81 -23.48
N GLY A 58 7.07 -2.91 -22.99
CA GLY A 58 6.55 -2.99 -21.64
C GLY A 58 6.46 -1.61 -21.00
N TYR A 59 5.69 -1.54 -19.94
CA TYR A 59 5.47 -0.34 -19.17
C TYR A 59 5.45 -0.69 -17.71
N ALA A 60 6.21 0.04 -16.89
CA ALA A 60 6.12 0.02 -15.45
C ALA A 60 5.94 1.43 -14.93
N GLU A 61 4.92 1.65 -14.14
CA GLU A 61 4.65 2.94 -13.53
C GLU A 61 5.51 3.21 -12.30
N GLU A 62 5.89 2.16 -11.60
CA GLU A 62 6.64 2.26 -10.36
C GLU A 62 8.15 2.39 -10.58
N ILE A 63 8.79 3.04 -9.61
CA ILE A 63 10.24 3.12 -9.50
C ILE A 63 10.64 3.36 -8.04
N ARG A 64 11.79 2.87 -7.63
CA ARG A 64 12.38 3.22 -6.33
C ARG A 64 12.90 4.67 -6.33
N VAL A 65 12.68 5.39 -5.22
CA VAL A 65 13.15 6.79 -5.06
C VAL A 65 14.62 6.94 -5.42
N LYS A 66 15.50 6.06 -4.92
CA LYS A 66 16.95 6.09 -5.23
C LYS A 66 17.27 5.92 -6.72
N HIS A 67 16.43 5.20 -7.45
CA HIS A 67 16.63 4.98 -8.88
C HIS A 67 16.16 6.19 -9.70
N LEU A 68 15.07 6.84 -9.28
CA LEU A 68 14.56 8.04 -9.96
C LEU A 68 15.52 9.23 -9.78
N PHE A 69 16.05 9.44 -8.57
CA PHE A 69 16.85 10.63 -8.23
C PHE A 69 18.36 10.41 -8.22
N ASN A 70 18.85 9.49 -9.00
CA ASN A 70 20.27 9.30 -9.05
C ASN A 70 20.98 10.37 -9.89
N ASN A 71 22.16 10.75 -9.43
CA ASN A 71 22.94 11.86 -10.02
C ASN A 71 23.54 11.56 -11.39
N LYS A 72 23.51 10.31 -11.84
CA LYS A 72 23.99 9.90 -13.17
C LYS A 72 22.94 10.08 -14.26
N GLY A 73 21.70 10.38 -13.89
CA GLY A 73 20.56 10.49 -14.78
C GLY A 73 20.06 9.15 -15.32
N PHE A 74 19.18 9.18 -16.29
CA PHE A 74 18.58 7.99 -16.93
C PHE A 74 19.51 7.42 -18.00
N ARG A 75 20.47 6.61 -17.64
CA ARG A 75 21.49 6.04 -18.55
C ARG A 75 21.22 4.58 -18.87
N SER A 76 21.71 4.15 -20.03
CA SER A 76 21.49 2.80 -20.59
C SER A 76 22.13 1.63 -19.81
N ASN A 77 23.11 1.91 -18.96
CA ASN A 77 23.90 0.89 -18.28
C ASN A 77 23.71 0.88 -16.77
N GLY A 78 22.57 1.28 -16.29
CA GLY A 78 22.36 1.39 -14.86
C GLY A 78 20.96 0.98 -14.47
N ASP A 79 20.72 1.12 -13.23
CA ASP A 79 19.56 0.77 -12.45
C ASP A 79 18.32 1.62 -12.80
N TYR A 80 18.05 1.92 -14.07
CA TYR A 80 16.93 2.79 -14.48
C TYR A 80 16.02 2.10 -15.48
N ALA A 81 14.74 2.28 -15.25
CA ALA A 81 13.74 1.80 -16.16
C ALA A 81 13.88 2.48 -17.55
N ALA A 82 14.01 1.67 -18.59
CA ALA A 82 14.23 2.17 -19.95
C ALA A 82 13.12 3.10 -20.46
N HIS A 83 11.89 2.93 -19.99
CA HIS A 83 10.75 3.77 -20.36
C HIS A 83 10.87 5.22 -19.86
N LEU A 84 11.59 5.49 -18.76
CA LEU A 84 11.83 6.87 -18.31
C LEU A 84 12.60 7.69 -19.33
N ARG A 85 13.47 7.06 -20.11
CA ARG A 85 14.23 7.71 -21.18
C ARG A 85 13.36 8.19 -22.36
N ARG A 86 12.13 7.68 -22.43
CA ARG A 86 11.17 8.00 -23.53
C ARG A 86 10.20 9.12 -23.19
N LEU A 87 10.19 9.59 -21.93
CA LEU A 87 9.25 10.63 -21.50
C LEU A 87 9.28 11.87 -22.37
N LYS A 88 10.47 12.36 -22.70
CA LYS A 88 10.67 13.52 -23.56
C LYS A 88 12.09 13.51 -24.13
N SER A 89 12.24 13.94 -25.38
CA SER A 89 13.58 14.14 -25.95
C SER A 89 14.36 15.14 -25.10
N GLY A 90 15.58 14.75 -24.70
CA GLY A 90 16.46 15.60 -23.90
C GLY A 90 16.32 15.44 -22.39
N VAL A 91 15.40 14.62 -21.87
CA VAL A 91 15.34 14.30 -20.43
C VAL A 91 16.56 13.47 -20.06
N LYS A 92 17.36 13.98 -19.12
CA LYS A 92 18.56 13.32 -18.61
C LYS A 92 18.35 12.58 -17.28
N GLY A 93 17.40 13.03 -16.48
CA GLY A 93 17.11 12.48 -15.17
C GLY A 93 16.13 13.32 -14.38
N ALA A 94 16.10 13.11 -13.05
CA ALA A 94 15.23 13.82 -12.14
C ALA A 94 16.00 14.38 -10.95
N LYS A 95 15.50 15.48 -10.38
CA LYS A 95 15.99 16.13 -9.16
C LYS A 95 14.82 16.44 -8.23
N LEU A 96 15.05 16.41 -6.92
CA LEU A 96 14.12 16.92 -5.92
C LEU A 96 14.14 18.46 -5.93
N ASP A 97 12.96 19.09 -5.80
CA ASP A 97 12.85 20.55 -5.71
C ASP A 97 13.38 21.03 -4.34
N SER A 98 14.44 21.84 -4.36
CA SER A 98 15.07 22.40 -3.16
C SER A 98 14.16 23.33 -2.35
N ASN A 99 13.04 23.80 -2.91
CA ASN A 99 12.05 24.57 -2.17
C ASN A 99 11.24 23.69 -1.20
N VAL A 100 11.03 22.41 -1.55
CA VAL A 100 10.31 21.43 -0.75
C VAL A 100 11.29 20.54 0.02
N PHE A 101 12.24 19.95 -0.69
CA PHE A 101 13.23 19.02 -0.15
C PHE A 101 14.52 19.78 0.15
N LYS A 102 14.69 20.22 1.39
CA LYS A 102 15.86 21.04 1.78
C LYS A 102 17.14 20.24 1.76
N ALA A 103 18.24 20.88 1.41
CA ALA A 103 19.56 20.30 1.51
C ALA A 103 19.91 19.97 2.98
N CYS A 104 20.78 18.98 3.17
CA CYS A 104 21.26 18.64 4.51
C CYS A 104 22.07 19.80 5.10
N THR A 105 21.84 20.06 6.39
CA THR A 105 22.57 21.07 7.15
C THR A 105 23.65 20.46 8.04
N THR A 106 23.57 19.15 8.26
CA THR A 106 24.50 18.37 9.05
C THR A 106 24.98 17.13 8.31
N THR A 107 25.88 16.36 8.91
CA THR A 107 26.29 15.02 8.43
C THR A 107 25.50 13.89 9.08
N ASP A 108 24.48 14.19 9.88
CA ASP A 108 23.64 13.18 10.52
C ASP A 108 22.80 12.45 9.44
N ALA A 109 22.97 11.13 9.37
CA ALA A 109 22.23 10.29 8.43
C ALA A 109 20.72 10.24 8.72
N ASN A 110 20.30 10.62 9.92
CA ASN A 110 18.87 10.69 10.32
C ASN A 110 18.24 12.05 10.01
N GLU A 111 19.02 13.07 9.62
CA GLU A 111 18.45 14.34 9.17
C GLU A 111 17.55 14.11 7.95
N VAL A 112 16.29 14.59 8.01
CA VAL A 112 15.36 14.52 6.89
C VAL A 112 15.68 15.65 5.91
N CYS A 113 16.45 15.32 4.88
CA CYS A 113 16.96 16.26 3.89
C CYS A 113 17.12 15.57 2.52
N ALA A 114 17.23 16.33 1.45
CA ALA A 114 17.21 15.81 0.08
C ALA A 114 18.21 14.68 -0.17
N GLU A 115 19.45 14.83 0.31
CA GLU A 115 20.54 13.88 0.09
C GLU A 115 20.36 12.59 0.91
N ASN A 116 19.65 12.65 2.05
CA ASN A 116 19.36 11.49 2.89
C ASN A 116 18.07 10.79 2.48
N LEU A 117 17.06 11.53 2.01
CA LEU A 117 15.79 10.95 1.54
C LEU A 117 15.97 9.88 0.47
N ILE A 118 16.96 10.04 -0.41
CA ILE A 118 17.22 9.09 -1.50
C ILE A 118 18.05 7.87 -1.07
N LYS A 119 18.45 7.78 0.21
CA LYS A 119 19.21 6.64 0.75
C LYS A 119 18.27 5.54 1.26
N ASP A 120 18.76 4.32 1.26
CA ASP A 120 18.03 3.13 1.73
C ASP A 120 17.62 3.21 3.22
N SER A 121 18.33 4.02 4.00
CA SER A 121 18.01 4.27 5.41
C SER A 121 16.78 5.19 5.62
N GLN A 122 16.29 5.84 4.55
CA GLN A 122 15.09 6.68 4.57
C GLN A 122 14.12 6.24 3.46
N LEU A 123 13.86 7.06 2.44
CA LEU A 123 12.89 6.74 1.37
C LEU A 123 13.51 6.07 0.14
N GLY A 124 14.84 5.86 0.10
CA GLY A 124 15.53 5.38 -1.11
C GLY A 124 14.93 4.11 -1.71
N ARG A 125 14.46 3.20 -0.87
CA ARG A 125 13.82 1.95 -1.29
C ARG A 125 12.32 2.09 -1.58
N LEU A 126 11.67 3.17 -1.12
CA LEU A 126 10.24 3.37 -1.31
C LEU A 126 9.87 3.37 -2.79
N THR A 127 8.84 2.62 -3.13
CA THR A 127 8.23 2.60 -4.46
C THR A 127 7.29 3.78 -4.64
N ILE A 128 7.49 4.53 -5.72
CA ILE A 128 6.69 5.71 -6.08
C ILE A 128 6.33 5.68 -7.57
N THR A 129 5.30 6.43 -7.97
CA THR A 129 5.06 6.67 -9.40
C THR A 129 6.02 7.71 -9.95
N TRP A 130 6.62 7.42 -11.10
CA TRP A 130 7.40 8.41 -11.85
C TRP A 130 6.53 9.33 -12.71
N THR A 131 5.25 9.00 -12.90
CA THR A 131 4.35 9.69 -13.84
C THR A 131 3.76 10.97 -13.27
N GLN A 132 3.90 11.21 -11.97
CA GLN A 132 3.35 12.35 -11.24
C GLN A 132 4.40 12.99 -10.33
N GLY A 133 4.12 14.22 -9.88
CA GLY A 133 4.94 14.91 -8.88
C GLY A 133 6.05 15.81 -9.46
N TYR A 134 6.32 15.75 -10.77
CA TYR A 134 7.23 16.68 -11.43
C TYR A 134 6.49 17.90 -11.97
N LYS A 135 7.24 19.01 -12.14
CA LYS A 135 6.72 20.25 -12.72
C LYS A 135 6.35 20.03 -14.18
N LYS A 136 5.14 20.45 -14.53
CA LYS A 136 4.56 20.35 -15.88
C LYS A 136 4.31 21.73 -16.48
N ASP A 137 4.47 21.84 -17.78
CA ASP A 137 4.04 23.01 -18.53
C ASP A 137 2.51 23.02 -18.77
N THR A 138 2.02 24.00 -19.49
CA THR A 138 0.60 24.16 -19.83
C THR A 138 0.03 23.04 -20.70
N ASN A 139 0.89 22.27 -21.37
CA ASN A 139 0.52 21.12 -22.20
C ASN A 139 0.61 19.80 -21.43
N GLY A 140 1.03 19.84 -20.15
CA GLY A 140 1.23 18.65 -19.32
C GLY A 140 2.59 17.98 -19.49
N GLU A 141 3.50 18.58 -20.28
CA GLU A 141 4.83 18.06 -20.54
C GLU A 141 5.82 18.41 -19.41
N PRO A 142 6.83 17.58 -19.16
CA PRO A 142 7.85 17.86 -18.15
C PRO A 142 8.57 19.19 -18.43
N VAL A 143 8.67 20.05 -17.41
CA VAL A 143 9.55 21.21 -17.43
C VAL A 143 10.94 20.76 -17.04
N LEU A 144 11.92 20.98 -17.94
CA LEU A 144 13.31 20.62 -17.70
C LEU A 144 14.11 21.84 -17.22
N ASP A 145 15.07 21.60 -16.32
CA ASP A 145 16.08 22.62 -15.97
C ASP A 145 17.11 22.79 -17.10
N SER A 146 18.07 23.74 -16.92
CA SER A 146 19.13 24.01 -17.90
C SER A 146 20.02 22.80 -18.20
N ASP A 147 20.09 21.84 -17.29
CA ASP A 147 20.88 20.62 -17.42
C ASP A 147 20.10 19.46 -18.05
N GLY A 148 18.79 19.64 -18.28
CA GLY A 148 17.90 18.64 -18.86
C GLY A 148 17.28 17.67 -17.84
N PHE A 149 17.16 18.07 -16.57
CA PHE A 149 16.52 17.27 -15.53
C PHE A 149 15.10 17.73 -15.23
N MET A 150 14.22 16.77 -14.96
CA MET A 150 12.92 17.04 -14.39
C MET A 150 13.05 17.42 -12.91
N THR A 151 12.16 18.28 -12.41
CA THR A 151 12.13 18.69 -11.01
C THR A 151 10.85 18.21 -10.37
N TYR A 152 10.98 17.37 -9.33
CA TYR A 152 9.87 16.85 -8.53
C TYR A 152 9.66 17.71 -7.29
N ASP A 153 8.48 18.27 -7.12
CA ASP A 153 8.05 18.98 -5.91
C ASP A 153 7.16 18.11 -5.00
N LYS A 154 6.74 16.93 -5.49
CA LYS A 154 6.00 15.92 -4.74
C LYS A 154 6.47 14.52 -5.13
N LEU A 155 6.32 13.59 -4.19
CA LEU A 155 6.48 12.16 -4.41
C LEU A 155 5.14 11.51 -4.12
N TYR A 156 4.71 10.57 -4.97
CA TYR A 156 3.48 9.84 -4.81
C TYR A 156 3.74 8.34 -4.68
N ALA A 157 3.55 7.82 -3.47
CA ALA A 157 3.56 6.39 -3.18
C ALA A 157 2.20 5.75 -3.48
N TYR A 158 2.18 4.45 -3.66
CA TYR A 158 0.98 3.68 -3.92
C TYR A 158 0.24 3.36 -2.63
N GLY A 159 -1.09 3.51 -2.67
CA GLY A 159 -1.98 3.27 -1.56
C GLY A 159 -2.07 4.40 -0.54
N GLY A 160 -3.26 4.52 0.05
CA GLY A 160 -3.47 5.35 1.23
C GLY A 160 -3.06 4.63 2.52
N HIS A 161 -2.78 3.32 2.47
CA HIS A 161 -2.56 2.42 3.61
C HIS A 161 -3.69 2.53 4.65
N SER A 162 -4.89 2.86 4.18
CA SER A 162 -6.03 3.23 5.01
C SER A 162 -7.33 2.67 4.45
N PHE A 163 -8.42 2.88 5.17
CA PHE A 163 -9.74 2.84 4.57
C PHE A 163 -10.43 4.19 4.73
N SER A 164 -11.29 4.52 3.77
CA SER A 164 -12.01 5.79 3.77
C SER A 164 -13.52 5.58 3.78
N ILE A 165 -14.25 6.51 4.40
CA ILE A 165 -15.70 6.64 4.29
C ILE A 165 -15.99 7.89 3.45
N LEU A 166 -16.77 7.70 2.37
CA LEU A 166 -17.09 8.77 1.43
C LEU A 166 -18.59 9.04 1.40
N ASP A 167 -18.94 10.32 1.26
CA ASP A 167 -20.28 10.73 0.90
C ASP A 167 -20.41 10.73 -0.64
N PRO A 168 -21.21 9.83 -1.24
CA PRO A 168 -21.33 9.72 -2.69
C PRO A 168 -21.99 10.94 -3.35
N LYS A 169 -22.74 11.76 -2.61
CA LYS A 169 -23.39 12.96 -3.13
C LYS A 169 -22.39 14.10 -3.31
N THR A 170 -21.55 14.31 -2.30
CA THR A 170 -20.53 15.37 -2.33
C THR A 170 -19.22 14.90 -2.92
N LYS A 171 -19.03 13.58 -3.09
CA LYS A 171 -17.78 12.93 -3.52
C LYS A 171 -16.60 13.24 -2.61
N LYS A 172 -16.87 13.52 -1.34
CA LYS A 172 -15.82 13.84 -0.35
C LYS A 172 -15.62 12.69 0.62
N ILE A 173 -14.38 12.50 1.02
CA ILE A 173 -14.03 11.68 2.18
C ILE A 173 -14.56 12.41 3.41
N VAL A 174 -15.38 11.73 4.21
CA VAL A 174 -15.95 12.24 5.46
C VAL A 174 -15.19 11.72 6.68
N TRP A 175 -14.48 10.61 6.51
CA TRP A 175 -13.57 10.04 7.50
C TRP A 175 -12.55 9.13 6.84
N ASP A 176 -11.37 9.00 7.43
CA ASP A 176 -10.27 8.14 6.96
C ASP A 176 -9.47 7.62 8.15
N SER A 177 -9.04 6.35 8.09
CA SER A 177 -8.25 5.72 9.14
C SER A 177 -6.80 6.23 9.22
N LYS A 178 -6.33 6.90 8.18
CA LYS A 178 -4.96 7.44 8.10
C LYS A 178 -3.93 6.33 8.29
N ASN A 179 -3.01 6.50 9.26
CA ASN A 179 -1.95 5.56 9.59
C ASN A 179 -2.33 4.56 10.72
N ASP A 180 -3.63 4.33 10.95
CA ASP A 180 -4.07 3.45 12.03
C ASP A 180 -3.62 2.01 11.81
N PHE A 181 -3.58 1.53 10.57
CA PHE A 181 -3.21 0.15 10.27
C PHE A 181 -1.79 -0.15 10.69
N GLU A 182 -0.82 0.69 10.27
CA GLU A 182 0.56 0.56 10.72
C GLU A 182 0.72 0.77 12.21
N ARG A 183 0.02 1.75 12.78
CA ARG A 183 0.11 2.00 14.24
C ARG A 183 -0.41 0.84 15.04
N LYS A 184 -1.54 0.23 14.66
CA LYS A 184 -2.10 -0.94 15.32
C LYS A 184 -1.26 -2.19 15.10
N ALA A 185 -0.71 -2.37 13.91
CA ALA A 185 0.23 -3.43 13.63
C ALA A 185 1.51 -3.30 14.49
N ALA A 186 2.06 -2.10 14.60
CA ALA A 186 3.23 -1.83 15.44
C ALA A 186 2.94 -2.00 16.95
N GLU A 187 1.73 -1.65 17.40
CA GLU A 187 1.30 -1.79 18.79
C GLU A 187 1.09 -3.26 19.20
N LEU A 188 0.41 -4.03 18.35
CA LEU A 188 -0.07 -5.36 18.69
C LEU A 188 0.87 -6.50 18.25
N PHE A 189 1.61 -6.27 17.15
CA PHE A 189 2.50 -7.26 16.54
C PHE A 189 3.85 -6.65 16.12
N PRO A 190 4.58 -5.99 17.02
CA PRO A 190 5.81 -5.27 16.67
C PRO A 190 6.90 -6.17 16.06
N GLU A 191 6.95 -7.45 16.46
CA GLU A 191 7.92 -8.43 15.94
C GLU A 191 7.64 -8.86 14.50
N TYR A 192 6.44 -8.57 13.99
CA TYR A 192 5.97 -8.94 12.65
C TYR A 192 5.50 -7.74 11.85
N PHE A 193 5.83 -6.54 12.32
CA PHE A 193 5.43 -5.29 11.69
C PHE A 193 5.75 -5.25 10.21
N ASN A 194 4.75 -4.96 9.37
CA ASN A 194 4.84 -4.89 7.91
C ASN A 194 5.59 -6.08 7.28
N THR A 195 5.37 -7.28 7.82
CA THR A 195 5.90 -8.51 7.20
C THR A 195 5.14 -8.85 5.92
N ASN A 196 5.81 -9.62 5.06
CA ASN A 196 5.20 -10.17 3.85
C ASN A 196 4.38 -11.45 4.17
N HIS A 197 3.49 -11.85 3.27
CA HIS A 197 2.78 -13.13 3.34
C HIS A 197 3.64 -14.31 2.85
N GLU A 198 4.55 -14.08 1.91
CA GLU A 198 5.42 -15.13 1.34
C GLU A 198 6.59 -15.46 2.26
N LYS A 199 7.13 -14.45 2.92
CA LYS A 199 8.30 -14.57 3.77
C LYS A 199 8.14 -13.75 5.03
N LEU A 200 8.30 -14.41 6.18
CA LEU A 200 8.32 -13.72 7.45
C LEU A 200 9.58 -12.85 7.57
N SER A 201 9.40 -11.57 7.37
CA SER A 201 10.49 -10.58 7.39
C SER A 201 9.94 -9.25 7.91
N VAL A 202 10.41 -8.81 9.07
CA VAL A 202 9.98 -7.55 9.68
C VAL A 202 10.32 -6.37 8.76
N ASP A 203 9.36 -5.46 8.60
CA ASP A 203 9.53 -4.21 7.86
C ASP A 203 9.72 -4.38 6.32
N ASP A 204 9.45 -5.58 5.81
CA ASP A 204 9.69 -5.92 4.40
C ASP A 204 8.75 -5.16 3.45
N ARG A 205 7.55 -4.78 3.93
CA ARG A 205 6.56 -4.09 3.11
C ARG A 205 6.52 -2.57 3.28
N SER A 206 7.28 -2.01 4.21
CA SER A 206 7.28 -0.57 4.48
C SER A 206 7.84 0.27 3.33
N ASP A 207 8.69 -0.30 2.49
CA ASP A 207 9.24 0.34 1.31
C ASP A 207 8.41 0.13 0.03
N ASN A 208 7.20 -0.42 0.20
CA ASN A 208 6.25 -0.66 -0.88
C ASN A 208 4.86 -0.11 -0.47
N LYS A 209 3.85 -0.97 -0.29
CA LYS A 209 2.46 -0.60 0.02
C LYS A 209 2.05 -0.89 1.48
N GLY A 210 3.02 -1.19 2.34
CA GLY A 210 2.78 -1.44 3.78
C GLY A 210 1.91 -2.66 4.05
N PRO A 211 0.83 -2.53 4.86
CA PRO A 211 -0.03 -3.63 5.27
C PRO A 211 -0.98 -4.13 4.17
N GLU A 212 -1.19 -3.35 3.12
CA GLU A 212 -2.06 -3.61 1.97
C GLU A 212 -3.50 -3.95 2.41
N PRO A 213 -4.30 -2.91 2.73
CA PRO A 213 -5.72 -3.10 3.02
C PRO A 213 -6.49 -3.38 1.74
N GLU A 214 -6.96 -4.60 1.56
CA GLU A 214 -7.53 -5.10 0.32
C GLU A 214 -9.03 -5.37 0.44
N GLY A 215 -9.42 -6.54 0.90
CA GLY A 215 -10.82 -6.92 1.01
C GLY A 215 -11.59 -6.13 2.06
N ILE A 216 -12.88 -5.86 1.80
CA ILE A 216 -13.76 -5.17 2.73
C ILE A 216 -15.14 -5.84 2.82
N ALA A 217 -15.62 -6.07 4.04
CA ALA A 217 -17.00 -6.43 4.31
C ALA A 217 -17.63 -5.46 5.30
N LEU A 218 -18.93 -5.17 5.10
CA LEU A 218 -19.70 -4.34 6.01
C LEU A 218 -20.81 -5.16 6.66
N GLY A 219 -21.01 -4.99 7.97
CA GLY A 219 -21.99 -5.74 8.71
C GLY A 219 -22.73 -4.90 9.75
N LYS A 220 -24.04 -5.21 9.93
CA LYS A 220 -24.83 -4.61 11.00
C LYS A 220 -25.13 -5.65 12.08
N ILE A 221 -24.77 -5.33 13.33
CA ILE A 221 -25.00 -6.19 14.49
C ILE A 221 -25.71 -5.34 15.55
N GLY A 222 -26.98 -5.69 15.83
CA GLY A 222 -27.82 -4.84 16.66
C GLY A 222 -28.05 -3.47 16.02
N GLN A 223 -27.68 -2.41 16.72
CA GLN A 223 -27.77 -1.03 16.22
C GLN A 223 -26.46 -0.49 15.65
N LYS A 224 -25.37 -1.27 15.72
CA LYS A 224 -24.06 -0.86 15.26
C LYS A 224 -23.75 -1.38 13.87
N SER A 225 -23.03 -0.57 13.10
CA SER A 225 -22.48 -0.94 11.80
C SER A 225 -20.96 -1.07 11.91
N PHE A 226 -20.41 -2.12 11.32
CA PHE A 226 -18.97 -2.42 11.37
C PHE A 226 -18.41 -2.55 9.97
N ALA A 227 -17.14 -2.14 9.82
CA ALA A 227 -16.30 -2.44 8.68
C ALA A 227 -15.24 -3.47 9.11
N PHE A 228 -15.06 -4.48 8.26
CA PHE A 228 -14.04 -5.52 8.38
C PHE A 228 -13.12 -5.37 7.19
N ILE A 229 -11.83 -5.08 7.42
CA ILE A 229 -10.85 -4.81 6.38
C ILE A 229 -9.73 -5.85 6.48
N GLY A 230 -9.52 -6.62 5.41
CA GLY A 230 -8.42 -7.57 5.28
C GLY A 230 -7.10 -6.85 5.05
N LEU A 231 -6.05 -7.27 5.75
CA LEU A 231 -4.69 -6.83 5.46
C LEU A 231 -3.93 -7.96 4.75
N GLU A 232 -3.73 -7.83 3.44
CA GLU A 232 -3.20 -8.91 2.60
C GLU A 232 -1.83 -9.41 3.10
N ARG A 233 -0.89 -8.51 3.32
CA ARG A 233 0.52 -8.90 3.58
C ARG A 233 0.75 -9.38 5.01
N MET A 234 0.34 -8.61 5.97
CA MET A 234 0.52 -8.97 7.36
C MET A 234 -0.50 -10.02 7.82
N GLY A 235 -1.60 -10.12 7.12
CA GLY A 235 -2.74 -10.99 7.46
C GLY A 235 -3.67 -10.38 8.49
N GLY A 236 -4.79 -11.07 8.73
CA GLY A 236 -5.79 -10.65 9.73
C GLY A 236 -6.75 -9.57 9.25
N ILE A 237 -7.62 -9.18 10.16
CA ILE A 237 -8.77 -8.31 9.88
C ILE A 237 -8.79 -7.14 10.85
N MET A 238 -8.76 -5.92 10.34
CA MET A 238 -9.02 -4.71 11.10
C MET A 238 -10.53 -4.47 11.19
N VAL A 239 -11.04 -4.25 12.39
CA VAL A 239 -12.47 -4.03 12.66
C VAL A 239 -12.69 -2.63 13.18
N TYR A 240 -13.64 -1.91 12.56
CA TYR A 240 -14.03 -0.56 12.95
C TYR A 240 -15.53 -0.45 13.15
N ASP A 241 -15.96 0.26 14.20
CA ASP A 241 -17.34 0.73 14.37
C ASP A 241 -17.55 1.96 13.47
N ILE A 242 -18.37 1.82 12.45
CA ILE A 242 -18.70 2.85 11.46
C ILE A 242 -20.16 3.35 11.62
N THR A 243 -20.76 3.13 12.78
CA THR A 243 -22.13 3.55 13.05
C THR A 243 -22.33 5.04 12.82
N GLN A 244 -21.32 5.84 13.16
CA GLN A 244 -21.24 7.26 12.86
C GLN A 244 -20.18 7.50 11.77
N PRO A 245 -20.59 7.76 10.52
CA PRO A 245 -19.66 7.82 9.38
C PRO A 245 -18.52 8.82 9.50
N THR A 246 -18.71 9.89 10.26
CA THR A 246 -17.70 10.94 10.48
C THR A 246 -16.84 10.73 11.73
N GLN A 247 -17.12 9.66 12.49
CA GLN A 247 -16.48 9.36 13.79
C GLN A 247 -16.28 7.84 13.94
N ALA A 248 -15.81 7.19 12.87
CA ALA A 248 -15.48 5.77 12.95
C ALA A 248 -14.36 5.53 13.98
N SER A 249 -14.40 4.40 14.64
CA SER A 249 -13.46 4.07 15.70
C SER A 249 -12.97 2.63 15.61
N PHE A 250 -11.69 2.44 15.88
CA PHE A 250 -11.06 1.12 15.95
C PHE A 250 -11.74 0.26 17.04
N VAL A 251 -11.99 -0.99 16.71
CA VAL A 251 -12.55 -1.99 17.63
C VAL A 251 -11.51 -3.06 17.95
N GLU A 252 -10.96 -3.70 16.92
CA GLU A 252 -10.04 -4.82 17.09
C GLU A 252 -9.19 -5.00 15.85
N TYR A 253 -7.98 -5.51 16.02
CA TYR A 253 -7.19 -6.17 14.99
C TYR A 253 -7.12 -7.66 15.31
N PHE A 254 -7.96 -8.42 14.68
CA PHE A 254 -7.97 -9.88 14.79
C PHE A 254 -7.00 -10.47 13.76
N ASN A 255 -6.02 -11.21 14.21
CA ASN A 255 -5.09 -11.91 13.33
C ASN A 255 -4.84 -13.31 13.87
N ASP A 256 -5.21 -14.32 13.09
CA ASP A 256 -5.02 -15.74 13.43
C ASP A 256 -3.83 -16.36 12.71
N ARG A 257 -3.02 -15.53 12.05
CA ARG A 257 -1.78 -15.95 11.42
C ARG A 257 -0.82 -16.54 12.46
N LYS A 258 -0.35 -17.75 12.20
CA LYS A 258 0.58 -18.48 13.05
C LYS A 258 2.01 -18.22 12.57
N PHE A 259 2.48 -17.02 12.81
CA PHE A 259 3.78 -16.56 12.33
C PHE A 259 4.90 -17.59 12.59
N GLY A 260 5.55 -18.03 11.52
CA GLY A 260 6.67 -18.98 11.56
C GLY A 260 6.31 -20.45 11.69
N GLU A 261 5.03 -20.82 11.89
CA GLU A 261 4.62 -22.23 11.74
C GLU A 261 4.62 -22.61 10.26
N THR A 262 5.22 -23.75 9.93
CA THR A 262 5.37 -24.20 8.54
C THR A 262 4.74 -25.55 8.28
N ARG A 263 4.36 -25.81 7.03
CA ARG A 263 3.93 -27.11 6.51
C ARG A 263 4.57 -27.41 5.17
N THR A 264 4.67 -28.67 4.83
CA THR A 264 5.04 -29.12 3.50
C THR A 264 3.88 -28.88 2.52
N SER A 265 4.17 -28.39 1.33
CA SER A 265 3.25 -28.17 0.23
C SER A 265 3.93 -28.49 -1.10
N PHE A 266 3.24 -28.26 -2.21
CA PHE A 266 3.77 -28.40 -3.56
C PHE A 266 3.59 -27.08 -4.31
N ASP A 267 4.60 -26.68 -5.09
CA ASP A 267 4.49 -25.56 -6.02
C ASP A 267 3.69 -25.93 -7.28
N ALA A 268 3.55 -24.99 -8.21
CA ALA A 268 2.82 -25.19 -9.47
C ALA A 268 3.46 -26.25 -10.38
N GLU A 269 4.77 -26.45 -10.26
CA GLU A 269 5.57 -27.43 -10.99
C GLU A 269 5.56 -28.82 -10.32
N GLY A 270 4.96 -28.93 -9.12
CA GLY A 270 4.87 -30.17 -8.34
C GLY A 270 6.07 -30.46 -7.45
N ASN A 271 6.98 -29.53 -7.26
CA ASN A 271 8.10 -29.67 -6.34
C ASN A 271 7.63 -29.53 -4.87
N VAL A 272 8.32 -30.21 -3.98
CA VAL A 272 8.08 -30.09 -2.54
C VAL A 272 8.62 -28.77 -2.03
N VAL A 273 7.75 -27.95 -1.45
CA VAL A 273 8.11 -26.65 -0.85
C VAL A 273 7.64 -26.58 0.61
N THR A 274 8.27 -25.72 1.38
CA THR A 274 7.85 -25.40 2.73
C THR A 274 7.15 -24.04 2.72
N VAL A 275 5.89 -24.01 3.14
CA VAL A 275 5.06 -22.81 3.22
C VAL A 275 4.59 -22.57 4.65
N GLU A 276 4.18 -21.35 4.97
CA GLU A 276 3.60 -21.05 6.26
C GLU A 276 2.26 -21.78 6.45
N ASN A 277 2.07 -22.41 7.62
CA ASN A 277 0.84 -23.14 7.96
C ASN A 277 -0.18 -22.22 8.60
N SER A 278 -0.73 -21.30 7.81
CA SER A 278 -1.59 -20.24 8.31
C SER A 278 -2.61 -19.80 7.27
N ASN A 279 -3.54 -18.93 7.65
CA ASN A 279 -4.39 -18.16 6.76
C ASN A 279 -3.61 -16.94 6.25
N LEU A 280 -3.38 -16.85 4.94
CA LEU A 280 -2.53 -15.84 4.32
C LEU A 280 -3.24 -15.18 3.14
N GLY A 281 -3.13 -13.86 3.04
CA GLY A 281 -3.73 -13.06 1.98
C GLY A 281 -5.25 -12.99 2.10
N PRO A 282 -5.82 -12.35 3.15
CA PRO A 282 -7.27 -12.16 3.24
C PRO A 282 -7.73 -11.11 2.23
N GLU A 283 -8.38 -11.56 1.16
CA GLU A 283 -8.85 -10.75 0.03
C GLU A 283 -10.39 -10.72 -0.02
N GLY A 284 -11.03 -11.86 -0.19
CA GLY A 284 -12.48 -11.97 -0.28
C GLY A 284 -13.16 -12.01 1.08
N LEU A 285 -13.94 -10.99 1.46
CA LEU A 285 -14.65 -10.93 2.73
C LEU A 285 -16.16 -10.88 2.54
N ILE A 286 -16.90 -11.69 3.33
CA ILE A 286 -18.37 -11.68 3.35
C ILE A 286 -18.87 -11.66 4.78
N PHE A 287 -19.71 -10.68 5.13
CA PHE A 287 -20.46 -10.67 6.38
C PHE A 287 -21.80 -11.38 6.21
N ILE A 288 -22.09 -12.33 7.09
CA ILE A 288 -23.39 -13.04 7.15
C ILE A 288 -24.11 -12.61 8.42
N ALA A 289 -25.27 -11.98 8.26
CA ALA A 289 -26.07 -11.55 9.39
C ALA A 289 -26.63 -12.76 10.19
N ALA A 290 -26.89 -12.59 11.48
CA ALA A 290 -27.37 -13.67 12.34
C ALA A 290 -28.63 -14.34 11.81
N LYS A 291 -29.54 -13.59 11.22
CA LYS A 291 -30.81 -14.10 10.62
C LYS A 291 -30.60 -14.99 9.38
N ASP A 292 -29.47 -14.80 8.68
CA ASP A 292 -29.11 -15.51 7.44
C ASP A 292 -28.08 -16.61 7.69
N SER A 293 -27.58 -16.71 8.93
CA SER A 293 -26.52 -17.62 9.34
C SER A 293 -27.11 -18.98 9.80
N PRO A 294 -26.46 -20.11 9.46
CA PRO A 294 -26.93 -21.45 9.83
C PRO A 294 -26.96 -21.71 11.34
N ASN A 295 -26.18 -20.96 12.13
CA ASN A 295 -26.12 -21.11 13.58
C ASN A 295 -26.79 -19.96 14.36
N GLY A 296 -27.47 -19.05 13.66
CA GLY A 296 -28.15 -17.88 14.25
C GLY A 296 -27.21 -16.84 14.86
N LYS A 297 -25.92 -16.85 14.51
CA LYS A 297 -24.91 -15.88 14.96
C LYS A 297 -24.32 -15.15 13.76
N PRO A 298 -23.92 -13.89 13.90
CA PRO A 298 -23.24 -13.20 12.81
C PRO A 298 -21.89 -13.86 12.52
N LEU A 299 -21.57 -14.01 11.23
CA LEU A 299 -20.34 -14.64 10.78
C LEU A 299 -19.58 -13.69 9.84
N LEU A 300 -18.26 -13.80 9.85
CA LEU A 300 -17.37 -13.28 8.81
C LEU A 300 -16.74 -14.47 8.10
N VAL A 301 -16.89 -14.53 6.79
CA VAL A 301 -16.23 -15.51 5.93
C VAL A 301 -15.10 -14.80 5.20
N VAL A 302 -13.91 -15.36 5.22
CA VAL A 302 -12.70 -14.80 4.64
C VAL A 302 -12.08 -15.81 3.68
N GLY A 303 -11.98 -15.44 2.42
CA GLY A 303 -11.15 -16.12 1.42
C GLY A 303 -9.72 -15.63 1.54
N ASN A 304 -8.80 -16.54 1.74
CA ASN A 304 -7.37 -16.26 1.85
C ASN A 304 -6.68 -16.74 0.57
N GLU A 305 -6.37 -15.82 -0.32
CA GLU A 305 -5.89 -16.09 -1.66
C GLU A 305 -4.55 -16.86 -1.63
N VAL A 306 -3.58 -16.39 -0.86
CA VAL A 306 -2.22 -16.94 -0.83
C VAL A 306 -2.18 -18.35 -0.24
N SER A 307 -2.92 -18.60 0.84
CA SER A 307 -2.99 -19.95 1.43
C SER A 307 -4.01 -20.87 0.77
N GLY A 308 -4.88 -20.34 -0.10
CA GLY A 308 -5.97 -21.10 -0.75
C GLY A 308 -7.00 -21.61 0.27
N THR A 309 -7.19 -20.93 1.39
CA THR A 309 -8.09 -21.35 2.45
C THR A 309 -9.32 -20.46 2.56
N THR A 310 -10.41 -21.00 3.11
CA THR A 310 -11.58 -20.22 3.50
C THR A 310 -11.79 -20.37 5.00
N ALA A 311 -11.72 -19.24 5.72
CA ALA A 311 -11.95 -19.19 7.15
C ALA A 311 -13.36 -18.67 7.46
N VAL A 312 -13.99 -19.18 8.53
CA VAL A 312 -15.30 -18.74 8.99
C VAL A 312 -15.21 -18.38 10.47
N TYR A 313 -15.40 -17.11 10.78
CA TYR A 313 -15.32 -16.57 12.14
C TYR A 313 -16.71 -16.23 12.66
N GLN A 314 -17.05 -16.69 13.86
CA GLN A 314 -18.25 -16.27 14.56
C GLN A 314 -17.96 -14.98 15.31
N ILE A 315 -18.72 -13.92 15.01
CA ILE A 315 -18.56 -12.62 15.66
C ILE A 315 -19.32 -12.61 16.99
N LYS A 316 -18.68 -12.14 18.04
CA LYS A 316 -19.28 -11.90 19.36
C LYS A 316 -19.06 -10.43 19.73
N LEU A 317 -20.10 -9.74 20.16
CA LEU A 317 -19.98 -8.44 20.81
C LEU A 317 -19.83 -8.67 22.33
N ASN A 318 -18.78 -8.13 22.90
CA ASN A 318 -18.55 -8.12 24.35
C ASN A 318 -19.28 -6.96 25.00
#